data_6b691ec6d67e1a9113198f8fe8e79501
#
_entry.id   6b691ec6d67e1a9113198f8fe8e79501
#
_cell.length_a   1.000
_cell.length_b   1.000
_cell.length_c   1.000
_cell.angle_alpha   90.00
_cell.angle_beta   90.00
_cell.angle_gamma   90.00
#
_symmetry.space_group_name_H-M   'P 1'
#
loop_
_entity.id
_entity.type
_entity.pdbx_description
1 polymer ?
#
loop_
_entity_poly.entity_id
_entity_poly.type
_entity_poly.pdbx_seq_one_letter_code
_entity_poly.pdbx_strand_id
1 'polypeptide(L)'
;FRFGAGAVTNSKLSEKYKVAFYGAYGLKDNEFKYGITPSYLAHKSSETWVSASYTDDISEIAQTNFVTDSRRFKIYDPRPINISTFYNNRMSSVFVESKFLPKTTSYFGVSHNQIQPLFDYTFVNDEKSYTNYNITAVQLAFQWNPFSNYMQTPIGKIEYEKRHPKFSLQLTQTLPGVLENDFAFSKIDFKTFYELPYLSGQKSSVLLQTGIAFGDVPITHLYSIVPNNLNREAILQRVTFAGKNSFETMYFNEFFSNQYASLQLKHTFNKIRLGYKINPEFTIVTRMAVGYDNHNNQHLG
;
A
#
# COMPACT_ATOMS: atom_id res chain seq x y z
N PHE A 1 20.03 -7.11 3.77
CA PHE A 1 20.19 -6.11 2.70
C PHE A 1 19.67 -6.67 1.40
N ARG A 2 19.13 -5.80 0.55
CA ARG A 2 18.61 -6.12 -0.78
C ARG A 2 19.20 -5.15 -1.79
N PHE A 3 19.71 -5.65 -2.89
CA PHE A 3 20.19 -4.85 -4.02
C PHE A 3 19.26 -5.06 -5.21
N GLY A 4 18.83 -4.00 -5.85
CA GLY A 4 17.94 -4.10 -6.98
C GLY A 4 18.01 -2.90 -7.90
N ALA A 5 17.58 -3.12 -9.12
CA ALA A 5 17.40 -2.10 -10.14
C ALA A 5 16.10 -2.33 -10.89
N GLY A 6 15.55 -1.25 -11.43
CA GLY A 6 14.35 -1.33 -12.25
C GLY A 6 14.30 -0.19 -13.25
N ALA A 7 13.49 -0.38 -14.28
CA ALA A 7 13.29 0.62 -15.31
C ALA A 7 11.83 0.65 -15.80
N VAL A 8 11.45 1.78 -16.37
CA VAL A 8 10.17 1.97 -17.07
C VAL A 8 10.45 2.57 -18.42
N THR A 9 9.85 2.03 -19.46
CA THR A 9 9.86 2.67 -20.77
C THR A 9 9.10 3.99 -20.72
N ASN A 10 9.54 4.97 -21.45
CA ASN A 10 8.93 6.29 -21.50
C ASN A 10 8.17 6.53 -22.83
N SER A 11 7.48 7.67 -22.91
CA SER A 11 6.72 8.06 -24.09
C SER A 11 7.56 8.28 -25.37
N LYS A 12 8.90 8.47 -25.24
CA LYS A 12 9.80 8.57 -26.41
C LYS A 12 9.94 7.23 -27.11
N LEU A 13 9.84 6.12 -26.37
CA LEU A 13 9.90 4.78 -26.97
C LEU A 13 8.55 4.40 -27.60
N SER A 14 7.45 4.63 -26.89
CA SER A 14 6.10 4.40 -27.38
C SER A 14 5.08 5.21 -26.57
N GLU A 15 4.10 5.84 -27.23
CA GLU A 15 2.96 6.47 -26.55
C GLU A 15 1.91 5.45 -26.12
N LYS A 16 1.82 4.31 -26.79
CA LYS A 16 0.78 3.29 -26.58
C LYS A 16 1.20 2.15 -25.66
N TYR A 17 2.50 1.83 -25.63
CA TYR A 17 3.01 0.70 -24.86
C TYR A 17 3.96 1.19 -23.78
N LYS A 18 3.83 0.62 -22.60
CA LYS A 18 4.70 0.87 -21.47
C LYS A 18 5.06 -0.46 -20.81
N VAL A 19 6.33 -0.66 -20.51
CA VAL A 19 6.79 -1.82 -19.74
C VAL A 19 7.55 -1.32 -18.54
N ALA A 20 7.13 -1.78 -17.38
CA ALA A 20 7.84 -1.60 -16.12
C ALA A 20 8.45 -2.94 -15.73
N PHE A 21 9.70 -2.95 -15.27
CA PHE A 21 10.34 -4.14 -14.74
C PHE A 21 11.33 -3.80 -13.65
N TYR A 22 11.52 -4.73 -12.73
CA TYR A 22 12.57 -4.65 -11.73
C TYR A 22 13.12 -6.04 -11.42
N GLY A 23 14.34 -6.06 -10.91
CA GLY A 23 14.98 -7.22 -10.34
C GLY A 23 15.77 -6.83 -9.11
N ALA A 24 15.75 -7.67 -8.10
CA ALA A 24 16.50 -7.47 -6.87
C ALA A 24 17.03 -8.80 -6.33
N TYR A 25 18.14 -8.76 -5.61
CA TYR A 25 18.70 -9.91 -4.92
C TYR A 25 18.73 -9.65 -3.42
N GLY A 26 18.15 -10.54 -2.63
CA GLY A 26 18.17 -10.48 -1.18
C GLY A 26 19.42 -11.21 -0.62
N LEU A 27 20.19 -10.52 0.23
CA LEU A 27 21.38 -11.12 0.87
C LEU A 27 21.04 -12.01 2.07
N LYS A 28 19.84 -11.89 2.62
CA LYS A 28 19.42 -12.65 3.80
C LYS A 28 18.80 -13.99 3.41
N ASP A 29 18.02 -13.99 2.35
CA ASP A 29 17.30 -15.15 1.84
C ASP A 29 17.99 -15.82 0.63
N ASN A 30 18.99 -15.16 0.05
CA ASN A 30 19.74 -15.58 -1.14
C ASN A 30 18.83 -15.86 -2.35
N GLU A 31 17.73 -15.09 -2.48
CA GLU A 31 16.75 -15.26 -3.55
C GLU A 31 16.66 -14.04 -4.45
N PHE A 32 16.36 -14.30 -5.72
CA PHE A 32 15.99 -13.27 -6.68
C PHE A 32 14.51 -12.90 -6.53
N LYS A 33 14.25 -11.59 -6.52
CA LYS A 33 12.93 -10.99 -6.54
C LYS A 33 12.79 -10.20 -7.83
N TYR A 34 11.69 -10.34 -8.52
CA TYR A 34 11.51 -9.65 -9.80
C TYR A 34 10.05 -9.37 -10.10
N GLY A 35 9.84 -8.43 -11.02
CA GLY A 35 8.51 -8.13 -11.51
C GLY A 35 8.55 -7.50 -12.88
N ILE A 36 7.52 -7.78 -13.67
CA ILE A 36 7.30 -7.20 -14.99
C ILE A 36 5.85 -6.79 -15.13
N THR A 37 5.61 -5.61 -15.68
CA THR A 37 4.28 -5.06 -15.91
C THR A 37 4.21 -4.39 -17.29
N PRO A 38 3.87 -5.12 -18.37
CA PRO A 38 3.45 -4.53 -19.62
C PRO A 38 2.10 -3.84 -19.49
N SER A 39 1.95 -2.71 -20.17
CA SER A 39 0.74 -1.90 -20.18
C SER A 39 0.47 -1.37 -21.59
N TYR A 40 -0.79 -1.35 -21.96
CA TYR A 40 -1.28 -0.83 -23.23
C TYR A 40 -2.28 0.30 -23.00
N LEU A 41 -2.09 1.42 -23.70
CA LEU A 41 -3.01 2.56 -23.66
C LEU A 41 -4.20 2.28 -24.59
N ALA A 42 -5.30 1.80 -24.02
CA ALA A 42 -6.51 1.48 -24.75
C ALA A 42 -7.29 2.73 -25.20
N HIS A 43 -7.28 3.80 -24.38
CA HIS A 43 -7.99 5.03 -24.71
C HIS A 43 -7.23 6.27 -24.20
N LYS A 44 -6.85 7.16 -25.13
CA LYS A 44 -5.96 8.31 -24.82
C LYS A 44 -6.66 9.41 -24.02
N SER A 45 -7.93 9.73 -24.32
CA SER A 45 -8.61 10.87 -23.68
C SER A 45 -8.95 10.61 -22.20
N SER A 46 -9.26 9.38 -21.84
CA SER A 46 -9.50 8.94 -20.46
C SER A 46 -8.26 8.34 -19.80
N GLU A 47 -7.10 8.33 -20.50
CA GLU A 47 -5.87 7.69 -20.02
C GLU A 47 -6.13 6.25 -19.51
N THR A 48 -6.90 5.49 -20.29
CA THR A 48 -7.25 4.11 -19.93
C THR A 48 -6.11 3.18 -20.31
N TRP A 49 -5.46 2.62 -19.29
CA TRP A 49 -4.39 1.66 -19.41
C TRP A 49 -4.88 0.26 -19.03
N VAL A 50 -4.62 -0.70 -19.89
CA VAL A 50 -4.78 -2.13 -19.59
C VAL A 50 -3.40 -2.70 -19.33
N SER A 51 -3.23 -3.36 -18.20
CA SER A 51 -1.93 -3.86 -17.75
C SER A 51 -2.05 -5.32 -17.30
N ALA A 52 -1.01 -6.09 -17.58
CA ALA A 52 -0.79 -7.37 -16.95
C ALA A 52 0.46 -7.27 -16.09
N SER A 53 0.49 -7.93 -14.95
CA SER A 53 1.66 -7.91 -14.06
C SER A 53 1.96 -9.30 -13.54
N TYR A 54 3.23 -9.62 -13.49
CA TYR A 54 3.74 -10.77 -12.78
C TYR A 54 4.85 -10.32 -11.83
N THR A 55 4.74 -10.72 -10.56
CA THR A 55 5.73 -10.40 -9.53
C THR A 55 6.01 -11.61 -8.67
N ASP A 56 7.29 -11.82 -8.35
CA ASP A 56 7.77 -12.76 -7.35
C ASP A 56 8.61 -11.98 -6.35
N ASP A 57 8.02 -11.64 -5.21
CA ASP A 57 8.61 -10.75 -4.22
C ASP A 57 8.09 -11.05 -2.80
N ILE A 58 8.75 -10.48 -1.82
CA ILE A 58 8.29 -10.52 -0.43
C ILE A 58 7.34 -9.35 -0.15
N SER A 59 6.32 -9.63 0.64
CA SER A 59 5.37 -8.62 1.12
C SER A 59 5.28 -8.65 2.64
N GLU A 60 5.00 -7.51 3.24
CA GLU A 60 4.74 -7.38 4.67
C GLU A 60 3.31 -7.78 4.98
N ILE A 61 3.08 -8.46 6.11
CA ILE A 61 1.74 -8.86 6.54
C ILE A 61 0.88 -7.66 6.96
N ALA A 62 -0.43 -7.82 6.84
CA ALA A 62 -1.46 -6.92 7.39
C ALA A 62 -1.33 -5.44 6.98
N GLN A 63 -0.73 -5.16 5.81
CA GLN A 63 -0.66 -3.80 5.26
C GLN A 63 -1.89 -3.45 4.44
N THR A 64 -2.40 -2.22 4.66
CA THR A 64 -3.41 -1.62 3.79
C THR A 64 -2.73 -0.74 2.74
N ASN A 65 -2.62 -1.26 1.53
CA ASN A 65 -2.09 -0.55 0.39
C ASN A 65 -3.23 -0.15 -0.55
N PHE A 66 -3.44 1.14 -0.73
CA PHE A 66 -4.37 1.63 -1.74
C PHE A 66 -3.70 1.58 -3.12
N VAL A 67 -4.26 0.80 -4.04
CA VAL A 67 -3.70 0.63 -5.39
C VAL A 67 -3.60 1.95 -6.14
N THR A 68 -4.50 2.90 -5.87
CA THR A 68 -4.49 4.24 -6.45
C THR A 68 -3.37 5.15 -5.95
N ASP A 69 -2.73 4.82 -4.81
CA ASP A 69 -1.56 5.55 -4.29
C ASP A 69 -0.24 4.93 -4.72
N SER A 70 -0.27 3.72 -5.26
CA SER A 70 0.94 2.97 -5.57
C SER A 70 1.76 3.70 -6.64
N ARG A 71 2.96 4.14 -6.26
CA ARG A 71 3.97 4.48 -7.25
C ARG A 71 4.42 3.18 -7.91
N ARG A 72 4.47 3.15 -9.23
CA ARG A 72 4.92 1.97 -10.00
C ARG A 72 6.35 1.52 -9.66
N PHE A 73 7.11 2.38 -8.99
CA PHE A 73 8.44 2.09 -8.47
C PHE A 73 8.61 2.61 -7.04
N LYS A 74 8.84 1.70 -6.12
CA LYS A 74 9.38 1.98 -4.79
C LYS A 74 10.86 1.58 -4.79
N ILE A 75 11.75 2.48 -5.21
CA ILE A 75 13.21 2.23 -5.20
C ILE A 75 13.73 2.14 -3.76
N TYR A 76 13.10 2.83 -2.85
CA TYR A 76 13.48 2.89 -1.45
C TYR A 76 12.25 2.87 -0.55
N ASP A 77 12.17 1.84 0.30
CA ASP A 77 11.27 1.80 1.44
C ASP A 77 12.14 1.58 2.70
N PRO A 78 12.20 2.54 3.65
CA PRO A 78 13.02 2.40 4.85
C PRO A 78 12.50 1.32 5.80
N ARG A 79 11.26 0.88 5.66
CA ARG A 79 10.61 -0.12 6.51
C ARG A 79 11.25 -1.51 6.46
N PRO A 80 11.73 -2.04 5.31
CA PRO A 80 12.36 -3.36 5.24
C PRO A 80 13.54 -3.58 6.18
N ILE A 81 14.14 -2.50 6.70
CA ILE A 81 15.23 -2.60 7.67
C ILE A 81 14.71 -3.01 9.06
N ASN A 82 13.45 -2.72 9.35
CA ASN A 82 12.83 -2.85 10.67
C ASN A 82 11.76 -3.95 10.76
N ILE A 83 11.39 -4.58 9.66
CA ILE A 83 10.32 -5.56 9.61
C ILE A 83 10.91 -6.96 9.74
N SER A 84 10.30 -7.79 10.60
CA SER A 84 10.68 -9.19 10.80
C SER A 84 9.72 -10.17 10.13
N THR A 85 8.50 -9.75 9.80
CA THR A 85 7.42 -10.64 9.41
C THR A 85 7.01 -10.39 7.96
N PHE A 86 7.45 -11.28 7.10
CA PHE A 86 7.19 -11.25 5.66
C PHE A 86 6.54 -12.54 5.19
N TYR A 87 5.94 -12.48 4.01
CA TYR A 87 5.56 -13.65 3.24
C TYR A 87 6.07 -13.52 1.80
N ASN A 88 6.43 -14.64 1.17
CA ASN A 88 6.64 -14.69 -0.26
C ASN A 88 5.30 -14.56 -0.96
N ASN A 89 5.23 -13.70 -1.95
CA ASN A 89 4.04 -13.47 -2.76
C ASN A 89 4.38 -13.57 -4.25
N ARG A 90 3.92 -14.66 -4.87
CA ARG A 90 3.97 -14.79 -6.31
C ARG A 90 2.62 -14.38 -6.87
N MET A 91 2.57 -13.21 -7.48
CA MET A 91 1.32 -12.59 -7.93
C MET A 91 1.27 -12.47 -9.45
N SER A 92 0.18 -12.96 -10.03
CA SER A 92 -0.23 -12.69 -11.41
C SER A 92 -1.47 -11.80 -11.38
N SER A 93 -1.49 -10.72 -12.13
CA SER A 93 -2.66 -9.85 -12.17
C SER A 93 -2.90 -9.23 -13.54
N VAL A 94 -4.17 -8.94 -13.82
CA VAL A 94 -4.60 -8.13 -14.97
C VAL A 94 -5.48 -7.01 -14.43
N PHE A 95 -5.21 -5.78 -14.86
CA PHE A 95 -5.95 -4.63 -14.34
C PHE A 95 -6.10 -3.51 -15.38
N VAL A 96 -7.13 -2.72 -15.17
CA VAL A 96 -7.44 -1.52 -15.93
C VAL A 96 -7.40 -0.32 -14.98
N GLU A 97 -6.62 0.69 -15.36
CA GLU A 97 -6.58 1.99 -14.70
C GLU A 97 -7.11 3.05 -15.65
N SER A 98 -8.04 3.89 -15.22
CA SER A 98 -8.68 4.88 -16.08
C SER A 98 -9.06 6.15 -15.34
N LYS A 99 -9.00 7.28 -16.04
CA LYS A 99 -9.51 8.60 -15.59
C LYS A 99 -10.77 8.99 -16.34
N PHE A 100 -11.67 8.03 -16.61
CA PHE A 100 -12.90 8.28 -17.35
C PHE A 100 -13.89 9.14 -16.57
N LEU A 101 -13.94 9.01 -15.25
CA LEU A 101 -14.71 9.88 -14.39
C LEU A 101 -13.98 11.21 -14.12
N PRO A 102 -14.69 12.35 -14.09
CA PRO A 102 -14.08 13.63 -13.81
C PRO A 102 -13.35 13.63 -12.45
N LYS A 103 -12.10 14.11 -12.44
CA LYS A 103 -11.29 14.25 -11.21
C LYS A 103 -11.09 12.95 -10.42
N THR A 104 -11.29 11.80 -11.06
CA THR A 104 -11.24 10.48 -10.43
C THR A 104 -10.27 9.58 -11.18
N THR A 105 -9.43 8.87 -10.44
CA THR A 105 -8.67 7.73 -10.94
C THR A 105 -9.40 6.46 -10.50
N SER A 106 -9.78 5.63 -11.46
CA SER A 106 -10.49 4.36 -11.23
C SER A 106 -9.55 3.21 -11.53
N TYR A 107 -9.62 2.16 -10.75
CA TYR A 107 -8.88 0.92 -10.93
C TYR A 107 -9.84 -0.26 -10.82
N PHE A 108 -9.71 -1.21 -11.73
CA PHE A 108 -10.35 -2.51 -11.68
C PHE A 108 -9.32 -3.58 -12.03
N GLY A 109 -9.19 -4.60 -11.20
CA GLY A 109 -8.20 -5.65 -11.42
C GLY A 109 -8.64 -7.00 -10.86
N VAL A 110 -8.03 -8.03 -11.42
CA VAL A 110 -8.09 -9.41 -10.92
C VAL A 110 -6.67 -9.84 -10.64
N SER A 111 -6.45 -10.43 -9.48
CA SER A 111 -5.14 -10.94 -9.07
C SER A 111 -5.27 -12.37 -8.55
N HIS A 112 -4.24 -13.17 -8.83
CA HIS A 112 -4.01 -14.47 -8.23
C HIS A 112 -2.68 -14.42 -7.51
N ASN A 113 -2.69 -14.73 -6.21
CA ASN A 113 -1.56 -14.66 -5.30
C ASN A 113 -1.30 -16.04 -4.72
N GLN A 114 -0.07 -16.53 -4.86
CA GLN A 114 0.43 -17.69 -4.14
C GLN A 114 1.24 -17.19 -2.95
N ILE A 115 0.77 -17.48 -1.75
CA ILE A 115 1.28 -16.89 -0.51
C ILE A 115 1.96 -17.97 0.33
N GLN A 116 3.20 -17.69 0.71
CA GLN A 116 3.98 -18.52 1.61
C GLN A 116 4.52 -17.64 2.75
N PRO A 117 3.96 -17.76 3.98
CA PRO A 117 4.51 -17.10 5.16
C PRO A 117 5.97 -17.53 5.41
N LEU A 118 6.82 -16.56 5.80
CA LEU A 118 8.22 -16.78 6.17
C LEU A 118 8.41 -16.84 7.70
N PHE A 119 7.35 -17.11 8.42
CA PHE A 119 7.29 -17.26 9.87
C PHE A 119 6.33 -18.39 10.20
N ASP A 120 6.40 -18.90 11.43
CA ASP A 120 5.50 -19.95 11.88
C ASP A 120 4.08 -19.42 11.93
N TYR A 121 3.25 -19.91 11.03
CA TYR A 121 1.86 -19.51 10.91
C TYR A 121 1.03 -20.62 10.29
N THR A 122 -0.10 -20.89 10.92
CA THR A 122 -1.12 -21.79 10.39
C THR A 122 -2.49 -21.15 10.58
N PHE A 123 -3.23 -21.00 9.49
CA PHE A 123 -4.65 -20.67 9.56
C PHE A 123 -5.45 -21.94 9.73
N VAL A 124 -6.32 -21.98 10.73
CA VAL A 124 -7.18 -23.14 11.01
C VAL A 124 -8.64 -22.74 10.80
N ASN A 125 -9.29 -23.44 9.89
CA ASN A 125 -10.74 -23.43 9.76
C ASN A 125 -11.24 -24.84 10.10
N ASP A 126 -12.48 -25.00 10.54
CA ASP A 126 -13.06 -26.20 11.17
C ASP A 126 -12.61 -27.57 10.59
N GLU A 127 -12.23 -27.63 9.32
CA GLU A 127 -11.85 -28.85 8.62
C GLU A 127 -10.42 -28.87 8.04
N LYS A 128 -9.74 -27.71 7.95
CA LYS A 128 -8.46 -27.57 7.24
C LYS A 128 -7.48 -26.64 7.93
N SER A 129 -6.20 -26.95 7.77
CA SER A 129 -5.09 -26.10 8.18
C SER A 129 -4.28 -25.66 6.97
N TYR A 130 -3.99 -24.36 6.90
CA TYR A 130 -3.28 -23.74 5.77
C TYR A 130 -1.98 -23.09 6.26
N THR A 131 -0.86 -23.60 5.77
CA THR A 131 0.47 -22.99 5.96
C THR A 131 0.89 -22.19 4.72
N ASN A 132 0.57 -22.70 3.54
CA ASN A 132 0.68 -22.04 2.26
C ASN A 132 -0.69 -22.01 1.60
N TYR A 133 -1.02 -20.95 0.88
CA TYR A 133 -2.35 -20.77 0.33
C TYR A 133 -2.39 -19.86 -0.88
N ASN A 134 -3.46 -20.00 -1.64
CA ASN A 134 -3.75 -19.20 -2.82
C ASN A 134 -4.91 -18.24 -2.55
N ILE A 135 -4.77 -17.00 -3.03
CA ILE A 135 -5.84 -16.00 -2.99
C ILE A 135 -6.07 -15.42 -4.37
N THR A 136 -7.26 -15.68 -4.91
CA THR A 136 -7.74 -15.04 -6.14
C THR A 136 -8.78 -14.00 -5.77
N ALA A 137 -8.56 -12.75 -6.17
CA ALA A 137 -9.41 -11.64 -5.80
C ALA A 137 -9.67 -10.68 -6.97
N VAL A 138 -10.87 -10.10 -6.94
CA VAL A 138 -11.24 -8.91 -7.72
C VAL A 138 -11.06 -7.69 -6.85
N GLN A 139 -10.49 -6.64 -7.41
CA GLN A 139 -10.30 -5.38 -6.71
C GLN A 139 -10.84 -4.21 -7.55
N LEU A 140 -11.63 -3.37 -6.89
CA LEU A 140 -12.17 -2.12 -7.45
C LEU A 140 -11.72 -0.97 -6.55
N ALA A 141 -11.10 0.05 -7.12
CA ALA A 141 -10.68 1.21 -6.35
C ALA A 141 -10.91 2.53 -7.07
N PHE A 142 -11.19 3.55 -6.28
CA PHE A 142 -11.40 4.91 -6.76
C PHE A 142 -10.61 5.90 -5.90
N GLN A 143 -9.95 6.84 -6.55
CA GLN A 143 -9.39 8.02 -5.91
C GLN A 143 -10.04 9.26 -6.50
N TRP A 144 -10.80 9.98 -5.70
CA TRP A 144 -11.54 11.16 -6.09
C TRP A 144 -10.96 12.42 -5.47
N ASN A 145 -10.58 13.37 -6.33
CA ASN A 145 -9.97 14.64 -5.96
C ASN A 145 -10.84 15.82 -6.43
N PRO A 146 -12.04 16.03 -5.81
CA PRO A 146 -13.09 16.92 -6.35
C PRO A 146 -12.65 18.39 -6.49
N PHE A 147 -11.78 18.83 -5.62
CA PHE A 147 -11.38 20.25 -5.54
C PHE A 147 -10.11 20.57 -6.32
N SER A 148 -9.34 19.55 -6.71
CA SER A 148 -8.12 19.74 -7.49
C SER A 148 -8.42 20.22 -8.91
N ASN A 149 -7.51 21.02 -9.46
CA ASN A 149 -7.58 21.47 -10.84
C ASN A 149 -6.63 20.69 -11.72
N TYR A 150 -7.10 20.36 -12.92
CA TYR A 150 -6.39 19.53 -13.89
C TYR A 150 -6.19 20.30 -15.20
N MET A 151 -5.07 20.08 -15.82
CA MET A 151 -4.73 20.61 -17.15
C MET A 151 -4.46 19.44 -18.10
N GLN A 152 -5.05 19.52 -19.29
CA GLN A 152 -4.75 18.56 -20.35
C GLN A 152 -3.42 18.94 -21.01
N THR A 153 -2.50 17.98 -21.07
CA THR A 153 -1.21 18.15 -21.74
C THR A 153 -1.06 17.12 -22.87
N PRO A 154 -0.10 17.28 -23.79
CA PRO A 154 0.15 16.28 -24.83
C PRO A 154 0.47 14.88 -24.31
N ILE A 155 1.03 14.79 -23.10
CA ILE A 155 1.42 13.54 -22.43
C ILE A 155 0.37 13.00 -21.45
N GLY A 156 -0.79 13.68 -21.33
CA GLY A 156 -1.89 13.26 -20.45
C GLY A 156 -2.42 14.38 -19.56
N LYS A 157 -3.35 14.00 -18.68
CA LYS A 157 -4.00 14.91 -17.73
C LYS A 157 -3.14 15.06 -16.47
N ILE A 158 -2.70 16.28 -16.18
CA ILE A 158 -1.84 16.60 -15.02
C ILE A 158 -2.65 17.38 -13.99
N GLU A 159 -2.57 16.98 -12.72
CA GLU A 159 -3.07 17.74 -11.58
C GLU A 159 -2.07 18.88 -11.30
N TYR A 160 -2.37 20.10 -11.78
CA TYR A 160 -1.48 21.26 -11.61
C TYR A 160 -1.70 21.98 -10.29
N GLU A 161 -2.93 21.96 -9.77
CA GLU A 161 -3.27 22.53 -8.49
C GLU A 161 -3.91 21.47 -7.60
N LYS A 162 -3.14 21.00 -6.62
CA LYS A 162 -3.61 19.99 -5.66
C LYS A 162 -4.42 20.68 -4.58
N ARG A 163 -5.69 20.33 -4.48
CA ARG A 163 -6.57 20.76 -3.42
C ARG A 163 -7.12 19.60 -2.63
N HIS A 164 -7.65 19.86 -1.48
CA HIS A 164 -8.17 18.88 -0.54
C HIS A 164 -9.64 19.13 -0.22
N PRO A 165 -10.40 18.12 0.29
CA PRO A 165 -9.98 16.75 0.58
C PRO A 165 -9.79 15.87 -0.66
N LYS A 166 -9.02 14.79 -0.48
CA LYS A 166 -8.88 13.67 -1.39
C LYS A 166 -9.50 12.43 -0.75
N PHE A 167 -10.28 11.69 -1.51
CA PHE A 167 -10.94 10.48 -1.05
C PHE A 167 -10.42 9.27 -1.81
N SER A 168 -10.20 8.16 -1.11
CA SER A 168 -9.88 6.87 -1.73
C SER A 168 -10.79 5.81 -1.15
N LEU A 169 -11.39 5.00 -2.00
CA LEU A 169 -12.20 3.83 -1.65
C LEU A 169 -11.63 2.64 -2.40
N GLN A 170 -11.49 1.51 -1.72
CA GLN A 170 -11.05 0.25 -2.30
C GLN A 170 -11.91 -0.88 -1.80
N LEU A 171 -12.39 -1.69 -2.73
CA LEU A 171 -13.18 -2.89 -2.47
C LEU A 171 -12.37 -4.08 -2.99
N THR A 172 -12.23 -5.09 -2.17
CA THR A 172 -11.57 -6.35 -2.53
C THR A 172 -12.50 -7.51 -2.21
N GLN A 173 -12.73 -8.37 -3.19
CA GLN A 173 -13.56 -9.56 -3.05
C GLN A 173 -12.77 -10.76 -3.54
N THR A 174 -12.58 -11.76 -2.70
CA THR A 174 -12.04 -13.06 -3.13
C THR A 174 -13.07 -13.86 -3.90
N LEU A 175 -12.59 -14.71 -4.79
CA LEU A 175 -13.43 -15.54 -5.66
C LEU A 175 -13.28 -17.02 -5.25
N PRO A 176 -14.13 -17.54 -4.37
CA PRO A 176 -14.07 -18.94 -3.95
C PRO A 176 -14.14 -19.90 -5.14
N GLY A 177 -13.29 -20.94 -5.14
CA GLY A 177 -13.27 -21.98 -6.18
C GLY A 177 -12.64 -21.55 -7.52
N VAL A 178 -12.14 -20.32 -7.65
CA VAL A 178 -11.43 -19.86 -8.85
C VAL A 178 -9.93 -19.94 -8.63
N LEU A 179 -9.19 -20.64 -9.52
CA LEU A 179 -7.74 -20.83 -9.45
C LEU A 179 -7.25 -21.30 -8.07
N GLU A 180 -7.88 -22.34 -7.55
CA GLU A 180 -7.53 -22.94 -6.25
C GLU A 180 -7.53 -21.93 -5.08
N ASN A 181 -8.43 -20.96 -5.11
CA ASN A 181 -8.55 -19.96 -4.04
C ASN A 181 -9.04 -20.62 -2.74
N ASP A 182 -8.25 -20.47 -1.69
CA ASP A 182 -8.47 -21.12 -0.39
C ASP A 182 -9.36 -20.31 0.55
N PHE A 183 -9.52 -19.01 0.35
CA PHE A 183 -10.20 -18.10 1.30
C PHE A 183 -11.39 -17.37 0.70
N ALA A 184 -12.43 -17.22 1.50
CA ALA A 184 -13.63 -16.45 1.16
C ALA A 184 -13.75 -15.22 2.07
N PHE A 185 -13.30 -14.06 1.59
CA PHE A 185 -13.43 -12.81 2.32
C PHE A 185 -13.68 -11.60 1.42
N SER A 186 -14.20 -10.55 2.02
CA SER A 186 -14.41 -9.25 1.40
C SER A 186 -13.76 -8.15 2.25
N LYS A 187 -13.18 -7.13 1.61
CA LYS A 187 -12.62 -5.96 2.30
C LYS A 187 -13.15 -4.67 1.72
N ILE A 188 -13.39 -3.71 2.59
CA ILE A 188 -13.75 -2.34 2.24
C ILE A 188 -12.75 -1.42 2.95
N ASP A 189 -11.95 -0.70 2.18
CA ASP A 189 -10.94 0.22 2.69
C ASP A 189 -11.29 1.65 2.26
N PHE A 190 -11.27 2.58 3.20
CA PHE A 190 -11.52 4.00 2.93
C PHE A 190 -10.41 4.86 3.51
N LYS A 191 -10.02 5.89 2.77
CA LYS A 191 -9.05 6.89 3.20
C LYS A 191 -9.46 8.27 2.74
N THR A 192 -9.33 9.26 3.62
CA THR A 192 -9.42 10.67 3.23
C THR A 192 -8.23 11.44 3.79
N PHE A 193 -7.73 12.35 2.96
CA PHE A 193 -6.64 13.24 3.32
C PHE A 193 -7.05 14.69 3.06
N TYR A 194 -6.94 15.50 4.10
CA TYR A 194 -7.18 16.94 4.05
C TYR A 194 -5.93 17.70 4.48
N GLU A 195 -5.55 18.70 3.73
CA GLU A 195 -4.46 19.63 4.09
C GLU A 195 -4.94 21.06 3.94
N LEU A 196 -4.77 21.85 4.99
CA LEU A 196 -5.06 23.27 5.05
C LEU A 196 -3.75 24.05 5.13
N PRO A 197 -3.31 24.69 4.04
CA PRO A 197 -2.20 25.63 4.09
C PRO A 197 -2.67 26.99 4.63
N TYR A 198 -1.86 27.58 5.50
CA TYR A 198 -2.09 28.93 6.01
C TYR A 198 -1.23 29.94 5.26
N LEU A 199 -1.69 31.18 5.19
CA LEU A 199 -0.93 32.29 4.57
C LEU A 199 0.43 32.52 5.25
N SER A 200 0.53 32.20 6.52
CA SER A 200 1.78 32.25 7.30
C SER A 200 2.84 31.23 6.88
N GLY A 201 2.51 30.27 5.97
CA GLY A 201 3.38 29.18 5.54
C GLY A 201 3.27 27.91 6.39
N GLN A 202 2.50 27.94 7.46
CA GLN A 202 2.16 26.77 8.27
C GLN A 202 1.22 25.84 7.51
N LYS A 203 1.09 24.58 7.96
CA LYS A 203 0.16 23.61 7.38
C LYS A 203 -0.44 22.71 8.46
N SER A 204 -1.75 22.53 8.39
CA SER A 204 -2.45 21.49 9.15
C SER A 204 -2.94 20.40 8.22
N SER A 205 -2.79 19.14 8.60
CA SER A 205 -3.36 18.05 7.82
C SER A 205 -4.02 17.01 8.69
N VAL A 206 -5.05 16.40 8.13
CA VAL A 206 -5.84 15.32 8.71
C VAL A 206 -5.79 14.14 7.76
N LEU A 207 -5.44 12.97 8.26
CA LEU A 207 -5.53 11.70 7.55
C LEU A 207 -6.42 10.77 8.36
N LEU A 208 -7.54 10.36 7.76
CA LEU A 208 -8.44 9.33 8.26
C LEU A 208 -8.30 8.09 7.38
N GLN A 209 -8.11 6.93 7.99
CA GLN A 209 -8.12 5.64 7.32
C GLN A 209 -8.99 4.67 8.10
N THR A 210 -9.83 3.94 7.41
CA THR A 210 -10.69 2.90 7.97
C THR A 210 -10.72 1.71 7.06
N GLY A 211 -10.93 0.54 7.64
CA GLY A 211 -11.09 -0.70 6.89
C GLY A 211 -11.93 -1.69 7.66
N ILE A 212 -12.65 -2.50 6.93
CA ILE A 212 -13.41 -3.63 7.45
C ILE A 212 -13.25 -4.82 6.53
N ALA A 213 -13.01 -5.97 7.13
CA ALA A 213 -12.90 -7.25 6.45
C ALA A 213 -13.92 -8.24 7.01
N PHE A 214 -14.56 -8.99 6.15
CA PHE A 214 -15.59 -9.98 6.47
C PHE A 214 -15.20 -11.33 5.89
N GLY A 215 -15.51 -12.41 6.59
CA GLY A 215 -15.21 -13.78 6.18
C GLY A 215 -13.89 -14.29 6.74
N ASP A 216 -13.36 -15.37 6.16
CA ASP A 216 -12.12 -16.02 6.61
C ASP A 216 -10.91 -15.25 6.11
N VAL A 217 -10.37 -14.36 6.92
CA VAL A 217 -9.27 -13.47 6.54
C VAL A 217 -7.96 -13.97 7.12
N PRO A 218 -7.00 -14.43 6.29
CA PRO A 218 -5.68 -14.83 6.80
C PRO A 218 -4.89 -13.62 7.33
N ILE A 219 -3.93 -13.84 8.24
CA ILE A 219 -3.14 -12.79 8.90
C ILE A 219 -2.45 -11.84 7.92
N THR A 220 -2.08 -12.33 6.74
CA THR A 220 -1.46 -11.53 5.67
C THR A 220 -2.39 -10.44 5.14
N HIS A 221 -3.71 -10.58 5.31
CA HIS A 221 -4.75 -9.68 4.82
C HIS A 221 -5.55 -8.99 5.92
N LEU A 222 -5.30 -9.29 7.20
CA LEU A 222 -5.82 -8.52 8.33
C LEU A 222 -5.28 -7.08 8.28
N TYR A 223 -5.71 -6.27 9.21
CA TYR A 223 -5.21 -4.91 9.40
C TYR A 223 -4.25 -4.87 10.58
N SER A 224 -3.07 -4.31 10.37
CA SER A 224 -2.18 -3.88 11.44
C SER A 224 -2.05 -2.36 11.38
N ILE A 225 -2.21 -1.72 12.52
CA ILE A 225 -1.96 -0.30 12.66
C ILE A 225 -0.46 -0.10 12.51
N VAL A 226 -0.02 0.31 11.34
CA VAL A 226 1.35 0.48 10.88
C VAL A 226 2.35 0.72 12.03
N PRO A 227 2.80 -0.31 12.75
CA PRO A 227 3.70 -0.14 13.89
C PRO A 227 5.11 0.19 13.41
N ASN A 228 5.92 0.81 14.26
CA ASN A 228 7.30 1.18 13.92
C ASN A 228 8.34 0.66 14.89
N ASN A 229 7.94 0.04 15.99
CA ASN A 229 8.85 -0.51 16.98
C ASN A 229 9.01 -2.02 16.84
N LEU A 230 10.27 -2.48 16.87
CA LEU A 230 10.58 -3.89 17.03
C LEU A 230 10.71 -4.23 18.51
N ASN A 231 10.23 -5.41 18.93
CA ASN A 231 10.59 -5.97 20.23
C ASN A 231 12.03 -6.47 20.14
N ARG A 232 12.98 -6.01 21.04
CA ARG A 232 14.37 -5.93 20.63
C ARG A 232 15.35 -6.58 21.59
N GLU A 233 16.08 -7.50 21.04
CA GLU A 233 17.24 -8.10 21.69
C GLU A 233 18.58 -7.51 21.21
N ALA A 234 18.68 -7.07 19.95
CA ALA A 234 19.91 -6.58 19.34
C ALA A 234 19.98 -5.05 19.22
N ILE A 235 21.18 -4.47 19.45
CA ILE A 235 21.43 -3.01 19.40
C ILE A 235 21.10 -2.42 18.01
N LEU A 236 21.40 -3.12 16.92
CA LEU A 236 21.09 -2.68 15.54
C LEU A 236 19.58 -2.57 15.27
N GLN A 237 18.76 -3.34 15.99
CA GLN A 237 17.31 -3.26 15.94
C GLN A 237 16.76 -2.03 16.68
N ARG A 238 17.56 -1.33 17.48
CA ARG A 238 17.14 -0.13 18.23
C ARG A 238 17.15 1.14 17.36
N VAL A 239 17.72 1.10 16.16
CA VAL A 239 17.65 2.21 15.20
C VAL A 239 16.39 2.06 14.37
N THR A 240 15.37 2.85 14.68
CA THR A 240 14.12 2.88 13.91
C THR A 240 14.10 4.07 12.98
N PHE A 241 13.74 3.81 11.72
CA PHE A 241 13.35 4.86 10.81
C PHE A 241 11.83 4.95 10.81
N ALA A 242 11.30 6.08 11.27
CA ALA A 242 9.87 6.32 11.28
C ALA A 242 9.33 6.26 9.83
N GLY A 243 8.43 5.31 9.57
CA GLY A 243 7.69 5.24 8.33
C GLY A 243 6.73 6.44 8.22
N LYS A 244 6.37 6.80 7.00
CA LYS A 244 5.31 7.79 6.78
C LYS A 244 4.00 7.26 7.38
N ASN A 245 3.42 7.99 8.32
CA ASN A 245 2.17 7.66 9.01
C ASN A 245 2.26 6.42 9.93
N SER A 246 3.43 6.03 10.42
CA SER A 246 3.58 4.92 11.36
C SER A 246 3.35 5.35 12.82
N PHE A 247 2.87 4.41 13.63
CA PHE A 247 2.79 4.56 15.09
C PHE A 247 4.13 4.18 15.72
N GLU A 248 4.87 5.18 16.24
CA GLU A 248 6.22 5.00 16.74
C GLU A 248 6.28 4.30 18.12
N THR A 249 5.17 4.29 18.84
CA THR A 249 5.05 3.68 20.17
C THR A 249 4.59 2.23 20.15
N MET A 250 4.11 1.73 19.00
CA MET A 250 3.58 0.38 18.85
C MET A 250 4.64 -0.57 18.32
N TYR A 251 4.61 -1.81 18.80
CA TYR A 251 5.47 -2.89 18.31
C TYR A 251 4.90 -3.54 17.07
N PHE A 252 5.77 -4.09 16.23
CA PHE A 252 5.34 -4.93 15.11
C PHE A 252 4.61 -6.17 15.64
N ASN A 253 3.53 -6.55 14.95
CA ASN A 253 2.71 -7.72 15.28
C ASN A 253 2.04 -7.68 16.67
N GLU A 254 1.92 -6.50 17.28
CA GLU A 254 1.27 -6.35 18.57
C GLU A 254 -0.26 -6.46 18.45
N PHE A 255 -0.82 -5.92 17.39
CA PHE A 255 -2.27 -5.92 17.15
C PHE A 255 -2.60 -6.21 15.70
N PHE A 256 -3.47 -7.19 15.51
CA PHE A 256 -4.15 -7.47 14.24
C PHE A 256 -5.65 -7.29 14.45
N SER A 257 -6.34 -6.84 13.41
CA SER A 257 -7.78 -6.63 13.47
C SER A 257 -8.43 -6.85 12.12
N ASN A 258 -9.67 -7.30 12.12
CA ASN A 258 -10.51 -7.36 10.93
C ASN A 258 -11.29 -6.06 10.68
N GLN A 259 -11.30 -5.14 11.64
CA GLN A 259 -11.87 -3.81 11.51
C GLN A 259 -10.94 -2.79 12.18
N TYR A 260 -10.69 -1.66 11.52
CA TYR A 260 -9.90 -0.60 12.12
C TYR A 260 -10.35 0.79 11.68
N ALA A 261 -10.07 1.75 12.52
CA ALA A 261 -10.11 3.17 12.18
C ALA A 261 -8.88 3.87 12.76
N SER A 262 -8.24 4.72 11.99
CA SER A 262 -7.10 5.52 12.41
C SER A 262 -7.24 6.98 11.99
N LEU A 263 -6.91 7.89 12.88
CA LEU A 263 -6.91 9.34 12.67
C LEU A 263 -5.53 9.88 12.97
N GLN A 264 -4.95 10.60 12.02
CA GLN A 264 -3.71 11.36 12.22
C GLN A 264 -3.97 12.84 12.01
N LEU A 265 -3.62 13.63 13.01
CA LEU A 265 -3.57 15.09 12.95
C LEU A 265 -2.11 15.51 12.91
N LYS A 266 -1.77 16.37 11.98
CA LYS A 266 -0.41 16.89 11.83
C LYS A 266 -0.45 18.41 11.66
N HIS A 267 0.32 19.12 12.47
CA HIS A 267 0.55 20.56 12.29
C HIS A 267 2.03 20.82 12.10
N THR A 268 2.36 21.50 11.02
CA THR A 268 3.72 21.89 10.64
C THR A 268 3.84 23.39 10.76
N PHE A 269 4.74 23.84 11.63
CA PHE A 269 5.01 25.26 11.88
C PHE A 269 5.91 25.85 10.79
N ASN A 270 6.06 27.17 10.82
CA ASN A 270 6.99 27.87 9.95
C ASN A 270 8.44 27.46 10.21
N LYS A 271 9.22 27.49 9.15
CA LYS A 271 10.67 27.31 9.27
C LYS A 271 11.29 28.43 10.10
N ILE A 272 12.09 28.05 11.07
CA ILE A 272 12.85 28.98 11.91
C ILE A 272 14.22 29.21 11.23
N ARG A 273 14.55 30.44 10.96
CA ARG A 273 15.86 30.77 10.39
C ARG A 273 16.90 30.86 11.51
N LEU A 274 17.74 29.84 11.63
CA LEU A 274 18.82 29.78 12.65
C LEU A 274 20.19 30.09 12.08
N GLY A 275 20.29 30.77 10.92
CA GLY A 275 21.56 31.13 10.31
C GLY A 275 21.60 30.91 8.80
N TYR A 276 22.79 30.95 8.20
CA TYR A 276 22.96 31.05 6.76
C TYR A 276 22.43 29.86 5.93
N LYS A 277 22.29 28.65 6.52
CA LYS A 277 21.82 27.45 5.77
C LYS A 277 20.92 26.51 6.56
N ILE A 278 20.62 26.78 7.82
CA ILE A 278 19.86 25.88 8.70
C ILE A 278 18.48 26.48 8.96
N ASN A 279 17.44 25.83 8.43
CA ASN A 279 16.05 26.25 8.58
C ASN A 279 15.22 25.08 9.14
N PRO A 280 15.29 24.79 10.44
CA PRO A 280 14.50 23.72 11.04
C PRO A 280 13.00 24.02 10.95
N GLU A 281 12.22 22.96 10.82
CA GLU A 281 10.77 23.00 10.79
C GLU A 281 10.23 22.11 11.91
N PHE A 282 9.38 22.66 12.75
CA PHE A 282 8.72 21.90 13.81
C PHE A 282 7.42 21.29 13.29
N THR A 283 7.18 20.04 13.66
CA THR A 283 5.95 19.34 13.35
C THR A 283 5.43 18.63 14.58
N ILE A 284 4.16 18.85 14.89
CA ILE A 284 3.43 18.10 15.91
C ILE A 284 2.54 17.09 15.17
N VAL A 285 2.59 15.85 15.61
CA VAL A 285 1.77 14.76 15.08
C VAL A 285 1.06 14.05 16.21
N THR A 286 -0.26 13.97 16.12
CA THR A 286 -1.10 13.18 17.01
C THR A 286 -1.74 12.06 16.20
N ARG A 287 -1.68 10.83 16.72
CA ARG A 287 -2.26 9.64 16.08
C ARG A 287 -3.14 8.91 17.07
N MET A 288 -4.29 8.50 16.59
CA MET A 288 -5.25 7.68 17.33
C MET A 288 -5.67 6.53 16.42
N ALA A 289 -5.83 5.35 16.99
CA ALA A 289 -6.34 4.21 16.25
C ALA A 289 -7.12 3.29 17.18
N VAL A 290 -8.10 2.63 16.59
CA VAL A 290 -8.91 1.58 17.21
C VAL A 290 -9.03 0.43 16.23
N GLY A 291 -8.90 -0.78 16.74
CA GLY A 291 -9.09 -2.02 15.99
C GLY A 291 -9.96 -2.99 16.77
N TYR A 292 -10.66 -3.85 16.06
CA TYR A 292 -11.48 -4.91 16.62
C TYR A 292 -11.28 -6.19 15.81
N ASP A 293 -11.16 -7.32 16.49
CA ASP A 293 -11.01 -8.62 15.87
C ASP A 293 -12.03 -9.62 16.40
N ASN A 294 -12.76 -10.27 15.48
CA ASN A 294 -13.78 -11.26 15.78
C ASN A 294 -13.29 -12.71 15.67
N HIS A 295 -12.05 -12.96 15.20
CA HIS A 295 -11.60 -14.26 14.72
C HIS A 295 -10.28 -14.73 15.33
N ASN A 296 -9.95 -14.30 16.57
CA ASN A 296 -8.68 -14.63 17.24
C ASN A 296 -8.32 -16.12 17.32
N ASN A 297 -9.30 -17.03 17.19
CA ASN A 297 -9.08 -18.48 17.35
C ASN A 297 -8.66 -19.20 16.05
N GLN A 298 -8.64 -18.51 14.93
CA GLN A 298 -8.30 -19.10 13.62
C GLN A 298 -6.82 -18.98 13.27
N HIS A 299 -6.06 -18.17 14.02
CA HIS A 299 -4.65 -17.89 13.78
C HIS A 299 -3.78 -18.57 14.82
N LEU A 300 -2.93 -19.53 14.38
CA LEU A 300 -1.96 -20.23 15.21
C LEU A 300 -0.54 -19.90 14.73
N GLY A 301 0.36 -19.59 15.68
CA GLY A 301 1.77 -19.26 15.42
C GLY A 301 2.36 -18.28 16.38
#